data_f8d98dd19736dbe3189f09ad8387db84
#
_entry.id   f8d98dd19736dbe3189f09ad8387db84
#
_cell.length_a   1.000
_cell.length_b   1.000
_cell.length_c   1.000
_cell.angle_alpha   90.00
_cell.angle_beta   90.00
_cell.angle_gamma   90.00
#
_symmetry.space_group_name_H-M   'P 1'
#
loop_
_entity.id
_entity.type
_entity.pdbx_description
1 polymer ?
#
loop_
_entity_poly.entity_id
_entity_poly.type
_entity_poly.pdbx_seq_one_letter_code
_entity_poly.pdbx_strand_id
1 'polypeptide(L)'
;MKNKLLVIFASSIFLIFGSAFAGEKYEFTGTAYNTSGFEAPIVTASEAQIWNWSNDSFWVYDDAPEGWPKEAMADCKGKGIANKDGIPLAGFFMCTVHDTDGDLFMTSGNWEPAKGGGDWTFLAGTGKFEGVTGGGSYLNGVQFMGGDTLNFVTSIEMPN
;
A
#
# COMPACT_ATOMS: atom_id res chain seq x y z
N MET A 1 -48.17 59.36 13.70
CA MET A 1 -48.27 57.91 13.47
C MET A 1 -47.06 57.52 12.67
N LYS A 2 -46.08 56.80 13.27
CA LYS A 2 -44.80 56.36 12.62
C LYS A 2 -44.92 54.89 12.36
N ASN A 3 -45.02 54.49 11.08
CA ASN A 3 -45.03 53.12 10.65
C ASN A 3 -43.56 52.55 10.71
N LYS A 4 -43.31 51.56 11.58
CA LYS A 4 -42.08 50.84 11.60
C LYS A 4 -42.22 49.68 10.63
N LEU A 5 -41.44 49.73 9.54
CA LEU A 5 -41.32 48.67 8.58
C LEU A 5 -40.36 47.60 9.18
N LEU A 6 -40.90 46.43 9.48
CA LEU A 6 -40.13 45.29 9.98
C LEU A 6 -39.57 44.51 8.77
N VAL A 7 -38.26 44.63 8.52
CA VAL A 7 -37.58 43.86 7.49
C VAL A 7 -37.14 42.52 8.11
N ILE A 8 -37.83 41.46 7.73
CA ILE A 8 -37.44 40.09 8.11
C ILE A 8 -36.39 39.63 7.12
N PHE A 9 -35.14 39.55 7.58
CA PHE A 9 -34.04 38.85 6.84
C PHE A 9 -34.23 37.36 7.02
N ALA A 10 -34.75 36.69 6.01
CA ALA A 10 -34.74 35.24 5.94
C ALA A 10 -33.33 34.78 5.51
N SER A 11 -32.50 34.41 6.48
CA SER A 11 -31.22 33.77 6.23
C SER A 11 -31.46 32.32 5.78
N SER A 12 -31.44 32.10 4.48
CA SER A 12 -31.45 30.76 3.89
C SER A 12 -30.08 30.10 4.16
N ILE A 13 -30.00 29.30 5.21
CA ILE A 13 -28.86 28.43 5.45
C ILE A 13 -28.95 27.32 4.42
N PHE A 14 -28.18 27.44 3.34
CA PHE A 14 -27.90 26.32 2.44
C PHE A 14 -27.03 25.31 3.20
N LEU A 15 -27.65 24.30 3.81
CA LEU A 15 -27.00 23.10 4.23
C LEU A 15 -26.58 22.35 2.95
N ILE A 16 -25.36 22.59 2.51
CA ILE A 16 -24.70 21.72 1.53
C ILE A 16 -24.44 20.42 2.27
N PHE A 17 -25.39 19.48 2.17
CA PHE A 17 -25.10 18.08 2.45
C PHE A 17 -24.12 17.62 1.37
N GLY A 18 -22.82 17.73 1.66
CA GLY A 18 -21.81 16.99 0.93
C GLY A 18 -22.13 15.51 1.16
N SER A 19 -22.77 14.89 0.18
CA SER A 19 -22.81 13.43 0.10
C SER A 19 -21.35 13.01 0.04
N ALA A 20 -20.80 12.52 1.14
CA ALA A 20 -19.60 11.72 1.10
C ALA A 20 -20.01 10.48 0.28
N PHE A 21 -19.69 10.49 -1.01
CA PHE A 21 -19.78 9.28 -1.82
C PHE A 21 -18.73 8.34 -1.21
N ALA A 22 -19.19 7.38 -0.42
CA ALA A 22 -18.34 6.27 0.00
C ALA A 22 -17.89 5.57 -1.28
N GLY A 23 -16.59 5.44 -1.46
CA GLY A 23 -16.01 4.70 -2.57
C GLY A 23 -16.46 3.25 -2.54
N GLU A 24 -16.32 2.57 -3.66
CA GLU A 24 -16.64 1.16 -3.76
C GLU A 24 -15.49 0.33 -3.14
N LYS A 25 -15.86 -0.63 -2.28
CA LYS A 25 -14.89 -1.50 -1.60
C LYS A 25 -14.70 -2.79 -2.37
N TYR A 26 -13.44 -3.17 -2.53
CA TYR A 26 -13.04 -4.39 -3.21
C TYR A 26 -12.07 -5.19 -2.37
N GLU A 27 -12.19 -6.51 -2.45
CA GLU A 27 -11.26 -7.46 -1.86
C GLU A 27 -10.86 -8.47 -2.92
N PHE A 28 -9.57 -8.65 -3.15
CA PHE A 28 -9.02 -9.56 -4.14
C PHE A 28 -7.62 -10.02 -3.72
N THR A 29 -7.11 -11.03 -4.39
CA THR A 29 -5.82 -11.65 -4.09
C THR A 29 -4.83 -11.43 -5.23
N GLY A 30 -3.61 -11.85 -5.00
CA GLY A 30 -2.59 -11.89 -6.03
C GLY A 30 -1.29 -12.51 -5.56
N THR A 31 -0.37 -12.63 -6.50
CA THR A 31 0.98 -13.14 -6.27
C THR A 31 2.00 -12.15 -6.78
N ALA A 32 3.00 -11.84 -5.95
CA ALA A 32 4.17 -11.09 -6.34
C ALA A 32 5.33 -12.06 -6.56
N TYR A 33 6.05 -11.88 -7.66
CA TYR A 33 7.28 -12.59 -8.02
C TYR A 33 8.44 -11.62 -7.85
N ASN A 34 9.28 -11.85 -6.85
CA ASN A 34 10.33 -10.92 -6.45
C ASN A 34 11.71 -11.43 -6.86
N THR A 35 12.55 -10.51 -7.34
CA THR A 35 13.99 -10.71 -7.43
C THR A 35 14.66 -9.79 -6.43
N SER A 36 15.31 -10.33 -5.41
CA SER A 36 15.82 -9.56 -4.28
C SER A 36 17.31 -9.31 -4.36
N GLY A 37 17.72 -8.08 -4.04
CA GLY A 37 19.10 -7.69 -3.76
C GLY A 37 19.25 -7.29 -2.30
N PHE A 38 20.34 -7.73 -1.67
CA PHE A 38 20.69 -7.36 -0.29
C PHE A 38 22.03 -6.64 -0.26
N GLU A 39 22.08 -5.56 0.50
CA GLU A 39 23.33 -4.89 0.82
C GLU A 39 24.00 -5.55 2.03
N ALA A 40 25.31 -5.33 2.17
CA ALA A 40 26.03 -5.80 3.35
C ALA A 40 25.43 -5.15 4.62
N PRO A 41 25.20 -5.92 5.68
CA PRO A 41 24.57 -5.42 6.88
C PRO A 41 25.51 -4.43 7.62
N ILE A 42 24.90 -3.42 8.24
CA ILE A 42 25.54 -2.54 9.20
C ILE A 42 25.42 -3.20 10.57
N VAL A 43 26.55 -3.54 11.19
CA VAL A 43 26.59 -4.10 12.54
C VAL A 43 26.65 -2.98 13.57
N THR A 44 25.73 -2.97 14.52
CA THR A 44 25.66 -1.96 15.60
C THR A 44 26.62 -2.32 16.75
N ALA A 45 26.80 -1.38 17.69
CA ALA A 45 27.60 -1.61 18.89
C ALA A 45 27.04 -2.73 19.80
N SER A 46 25.75 -3.04 19.69
CA SER A 46 25.10 -4.17 20.37
C SER A 46 25.09 -5.46 19.54
N GLU A 47 25.89 -5.50 18.46
CA GLU A 47 25.98 -6.60 17.51
C GLU A 47 24.68 -6.89 16.73
N ALA A 48 23.62 -6.08 16.92
CA ALA A 48 22.45 -6.17 16.08
C ALA A 48 22.79 -5.76 14.64
N GLN A 49 22.13 -6.39 13.68
CA GLN A 49 22.36 -6.15 12.26
C GLN A 49 21.22 -5.33 11.66
N ILE A 50 21.57 -4.30 10.90
CA ILE A 50 20.63 -3.53 10.08
C ILE A 50 21.03 -3.77 8.62
N TRP A 51 20.10 -4.19 7.82
CA TRP A 51 20.32 -4.46 6.41
C TRP A 51 19.28 -3.73 5.55
N ASN A 52 19.74 -3.29 4.38
CA ASN A 52 18.90 -2.74 3.34
C ASN A 52 18.66 -3.81 2.29
N TRP A 53 17.51 -3.76 1.68
CA TRP A 53 17.17 -4.63 0.57
C TRP A 53 16.39 -3.86 -0.49
N SER A 54 16.47 -4.36 -1.71
CA SER A 54 15.64 -3.92 -2.82
C SER A 54 15.15 -5.14 -3.57
N ASN A 55 13.98 -5.06 -4.14
CA ASN A 55 13.52 -6.04 -5.11
C ASN A 55 12.80 -5.37 -6.27
N ASP A 56 13.00 -5.94 -7.46
CA ASP A 56 12.12 -5.76 -8.59
C ASP A 56 11.08 -6.87 -8.52
N SER A 57 9.83 -6.50 -8.69
CA SER A 57 8.70 -7.37 -8.44
C SER A 57 7.73 -7.31 -9.60
N PHE A 58 7.20 -8.47 -9.99
CA PHE A 58 6.09 -8.58 -10.93
C PHE A 58 4.86 -9.08 -10.17
N TRP A 59 3.81 -8.28 -10.16
CA TRP A 59 2.59 -8.56 -9.43
C TRP A 59 1.49 -9.00 -10.38
N VAL A 60 0.85 -10.10 -10.05
CA VAL A 60 -0.32 -10.63 -10.77
C VAL A 60 -1.49 -10.62 -9.81
N TYR A 61 -2.59 -10.01 -10.23
CA TYR A 61 -3.80 -9.87 -9.43
C TYR A 61 -4.85 -10.86 -9.90
N ASP A 62 -5.45 -11.57 -8.94
CA ASP A 62 -6.54 -12.50 -9.17
C ASP A 62 -7.87 -11.80 -8.85
N ASP A 63 -8.85 -11.93 -9.76
CA ASP A 63 -10.20 -11.41 -9.58
C ASP A 63 -10.28 -9.91 -9.21
N ALA A 64 -9.31 -9.13 -9.67
CA ALA A 64 -9.29 -7.69 -9.46
C ALA A 64 -10.48 -7.00 -10.15
N PRO A 65 -11.00 -5.90 -9.56
CA PRO A 65 -12.14 -5.19 -10.12
C PRO A 65 -11.82 -4.55 -11.47
N GLU A 66 -12.87 -4.22 -12.22
CA GLU A 66 -12.72 -3.41 -13.44
C GLU A 66 -11.99 -2.08 -13.13
N GLY A 67 -11.06 -1.70 -13.98
CA GLY A 67 -10.20 -0.53 -13.76
C GLY A 67 -8.92 -0.80 -12.96
N TRP A 68 -8.83 -1.92 -12.23
CA TRP A 68 -7.57 -2.35 -11.61
C TRP A 68 -6.71 -3.14 -12.61
N PRO A 69 -5.37 -3.00 -12.59
CA PRO A 69 -4.51 -3.78 -13.48
C PRO A 69 -4.61 -5.28 -13.17
N LYS A 70 -4.43 -6.11 -14.19
CA LYS A 70 -4.27 -7.56 -14.00
C LYS A 70 -2.85 -7.92 -13.59
N GLU A 71 -1.90 -7.08 -13.97
CA GLU A 71 -0.47 -7.23 -13.68
C GLU A 71 0.19 -5.86 -13.56
N ALA A 72 1.25 -5.78 -12.77
CA ALA A 72 2.02 -4.55 -12.57
C ALA A 72 3.47 -4.87 -12.23
N MET A 73 4.36 -3.91 -12.49
CA MET A 73 5.75 -3.94 -12.04
C MET A 73 5.91 -3.11 -10.78
N ALA A 74 6.73 -3.56 -9.84
CA ALA A 74 7.01 -2.82 -8.63
C ALA A 74 8.52 -2.74 -8.34
N ASP A 75 8.99 -1.55 -7.97
CA ASP A 75 10.30 -1.30 -7.36
C ASP A 75 10.08 -1.13 -5.86
N CYS A 76 10.61 -2.04 -5.06
CA CYS A 76 10.46 -2.03 -3.62
C CYS A 76 11.82 -1.85 -2.94
N LYS A 77 11.84 -1.06 -1.87
CA LYS A 77 13.01 -0.84 -1.02
C LYS A 77 12.62 -0.97 0.43
N GLY A 78 13.47 -1.64 1.19
CA GLY A 78 13.18 -1.89 2.59
C GLY A 78 14.41 -1.92 3.49
N LYS A 79 14.12 -1.95 4.77
CA LYS A 79 15.12 -2.14 5.82
C LYS A 79 14.63 -3.19 6.79
N GLY A 80 15.57 -3.99 7.27
CA GLY A 80 15.31 -4.97 8.31
C GLY A 80 16.29 -4.84 9.46
N ILE A 81 15.87 -5.35 10.61
CA ILE A 81 16.73 -5.53 11.76
C ILE A 81 16.77 -7.01 12.13
N ALA A 82 17.96 -7.49 12.43
CA ALA A 82 18.19 -8.83 12.97
C ALA A 82 18.94 -8.74 14.29
N ASN A 83 18.85 -9.77 15.10
CA ASN A 83 19.64 -9.89 16.31
C ASN A 83 21.12 -10.20 15.97
N LYS A 84 21.97 -10.33 17.00
CA LYS A 84 23.39 -10.67 16.84
C LYS A 84 23.67 -12.00 16.12
N ASP A 85 22.72 -12.93 16.16
CA ASP A 85 22.83 -14.25 15.53
C ASP A 85 22.31 -14.24 14.07
N GLY A 86 21.95 -13.04 13.56
CA GLY A 86 21.40 -12.85 12.21
C GLY A 86 19.94 -13.27 12.08
N ILE A 87 19.22 -13.52 13.18
CA ILE A 87 17.80 -13.88 13.15
C ILE A 87 16.97 -12.61 12.92
N PRO A 88 16.20 -12.51 11.84
CA PRO A 88 15.37 -11.35 11.55
C PRO A 88 14.32 -11.12 12.65
N LEU A 89 14.13 -9.87 13.05
CA LEU A 89 13.18 -9.45 14.07
C LEU A 89 12.00 -8.68 13.48
N ALA A 90 12.28 -7.77 12.55
CA ALA A 90 11.28 -6.94 11.90
C ALA A 90 11.87 -6.30 10.64
N GLY A 91 11.00 -5.81 9.78
CA GLY A 91 11.37 -4.99 8.64
C GLY A 91 10.22 -4.09 8.20
N PHE A 92 10.55 -3.15 7.31
CA PHE A 92 9.57 -2.32 6.63
C PHE A 92 10.01 -2.09 5.19
N PHE A 93 9.05 -1.74 4.35
CA PHE A 93 9.30 -1.48 2.93
C PHE A 93 8.40 -0.37 2.38
N MET A 94 8.80 0.15 1.25
CA MET A 94 8.00 0.98 0.36
C MET A 94 8.15 0.44 -1.05
N CYS A 95 7.05 0.39 -1.79
CA CYS A 95 7.03 0.03 -3.19
C CYS A 95 6.43 1.17 -4.02
N THR A 96 7.00 1.41 -5.19
CA THR A 96 6.34 2.12 -6.28
C THR A 96 5.90 1.09 -7.29
N VAL A 97 4.61 1.05 -7.56
CA VAL A 97 3.99 0.09 -8.46
C VAL A 97 3.56 0.82 -9.73
N HIS A 98 3.96 0.29 -10.87
CA HIS A 98 3.69 0.84 -12.20
C HIS A 98 2.79 -0.12 -12.96
N ASP A 99 1.70 0.39 -13.48
CA ASP A 99 0.88 -0.41 -14.38
C ASP A 99 1.27 -0.21 -15.85
N THR A 100 0.64 -0.97 -16.71
CA THR A 100 0.90 -0.94 -18.16
C THR A 100 0.42 0.34 -18.86
N ASP A 101 -0.48 1.09 -18.24
CA ASP A 101 -1.03 2.35 -18.78
C ASP A 101 -0.18 3.56 -18.40
N GLY A 102 0.81 3.38 -17.52
CA GLY A 102 1.71 4.42 -17.04
C GLY A 102 1.24 5.12 -15.76
N ASP A 103 0.10 4.72 -15.21
CA ASP A 103 -0.30 5.14 -13.87
C ASP A 103 0.53 4.41 -12.83
N LEU A 104 0.71 5.03 -11.67
CA LEU A 104 1.47 4.44 -10.58
C LEU A 104 0.77 4.63 -9.24
N PHE A 105 1.10 3.74 -8.32
CA PHE A 105 0.76 3.92 -6.91
C PHE A 105 1.92 3.53 -5.99
N MET A 106 1.86 4.04 -4.77
CA MET A 106 2.85 3.75 -3.74
C MET A 106 2.19 3.01 -2.59
N THR A 107 2.93 2.04 -2.06
CA THR A 107 2.54 1.33 -0.85
C THR A 107 3.67 1.36 0.18
N SER A 108 3.34 1.17 1.43
CA SER A 108 4.30 0.83 2.47
C SER A 108 3.81 -0.35 3.27
N GLY A 109 4.72 -1.09 3.86
CA GLY A 109 4.36 -2.23 4.67
C GLY A 109 5.42 -2.59 5.70
N ASN A 110 5.06 -3.51 6.56
CA ASN A 110 5.95 -4.13 7.53
C ASN A 110 6.21 -5.59 7.15
N TRP A 111 7.31 -6.11 7.62
CA TRP A 111 7.62 -7.52 7.58
C TRP A 111 7.78 -8.07 9.00
N GLU A 112 7.01 -9.09 9.30
CA GLU A 112 6.99 -9.78 10.58
C GLU A 112 7.46 -11.22 10.39
N PRO A 113 8.75 -11.51 10.57
CA PRO A 113 9.31 -12.84 10.31
C PRO A 113 8.61 -13.96 11.07
N ALA A 114 8.17 -13.69 12.30
CA ALA A 114 7.45 -14.65 13.12
C ALA A 114 6.07 -15.07 12.54
N LYS A 115 5.49 -14.22 11.71
CA LYS A 115 4.24 -14.51 10.99
C LYS A 115 4.49 -15.08 9.58
N GLY A 116 5.72 -15.00 9.09
CA GLY A 116 6.06 -15.36 7.72
C GLY A 116 5.43 -14.43 6.69
N GLY A 117 5.25 -13.15 7.01
CA GLY A 117 4.60 -12.17 6.15
C GLY A 117 4.47 -10.81 6.83
N GLY A 118 3.44 -10.05 6.50
CA GLY A 118 3.17 -8.75 7.08
C GLY A 118 1.93 -8.08 6.51
N ASP A 119 1.80 -6.80 6.82
CA ASP A 119 0.71 -5.96 6.33
C ASP A 119 1.27 -4.84 5.46
N TRP A 120 0.43 -4.32 4.58
CA TRP A 120 0.76 -3.20 3.73
C TRP A 120 -0.41 -2.21 3.63
N THR A 121 -0.11 -0.97 3.30
CA THR A 121 -1.10 0.09 3.12
C THR A 121 -0.81 0.87 1.85
N PHE A 122 -1.86 1.35 1.24
CA PHE A 122 -1.83 2.27 0.12
C PHE A 122 -1.46 3.67 0.62
N LEU A 123 -0.53 4.34 -0.03
CA LEU A 123 -0.08 5.68 0.37
C LEU A 123 -0.62 6.78 -0.54
N ALA A 124 -0.46 6.60 -1.84
CA ALA A 124 -0.84 7.56 -2.85
C ALA A 124 -0.86 6.88 -4.23
N GLY A 125 -1.54 7.48 -5.20
CA GLY A 125 -1.55 7.04 -6.59
C GLY A 125 -1.80 8.18 -7.56
N THR A 126 -1.58 7.91 -8.85
CA THR A 126 -1.87 8.82 -9.96
C THR A 126 -2.95 8.22 -10.86
N GLY A 127 -3.57 9.05 -11.70
CA GLY A 127 -4.57 8.60 -12.67
C GLY A 127 -5.68 7.80 -12.02
N LYS A 128 -5.89 6.57 -12.45
CA LYS A 128 -6.94 5.68 -11.92
C LYS A 128 -6.76 5.28 -10.45
N PHE A 129 -5.57 5.49 -9.89
CA PHE A 129 -5.27 5.22 -8.49
C PHE A 129 -5.38 6.45 -7.58
N GLU A 130 -5.74 7.62 -8.14
CA GLU A 130 -5.92 8.84 -7.35
C GLU A 130 -7.11 8.67 -6.40
N GLY A 131 -6.88 8.91 -5.11
CA GLY A 131 -7.91 8.79 -4.07
C GLY A 131 -8.21 7.36 -3.60
N VAL A 132 -7.56 6.33 -4.16
CA VAL A 132 -7.66 4.97 -3.62
C VAL A 132 -7.07 4.91 -2.21
N THR A 133 -7.75 4.19 -1.33
CA THR A 133 -7.32 3.96 0.06
C THR A 133 -7.40 2.48 0.39
N GLY A 134 -6.76 2.10 1.49
CA GLY A 134 -6.80 0.73 1.99
C GLY A 134 -5.42 0.09 2.06
N GLY A 135 -5.36 -1.21 1.92
CA GLY A 135 -4.14 -1.99 2.06
C GLY A 135 -4.41 -3.48 2.02
N GLY A 136 -3.64 -4.24 2.77
CA GLY A 136 -3.83 -5.68 2.82
C GLY A 136 -2.79 -6.38 3.67
N SER A 137 -2.72 -7.68 3.51
CA SER A 137 -1.72 -8.52 4.13
C SER A 137 -1.04 -9.39 3.09
N TYR A 138 0.11 -9.94 3.45
CA TYR A 138 0.80 -10.90 2.60
C TYR A 138 1.46 -11.98 3.43
N LEU A 139 1.68 -13.13 2.79
CA LEU A 139 2.45 -14.25 3.31
C LEU A 139 3.57 -14.61 2.32
N ASN A 140 4.71 -14.99 2.86
CA ASN A 140 5.81 -15.55 2.07
C ASN A 140 5.33 -16.81 1.35
N GLY A 141 5.60 -16.89 0.07
CA GLY A 141 5.29 -18.05 -0.75
C GLY A 141 6.51 -18.96 -0.93
N VAL A 142 6.79 -19.33 -2.15
CA VAL A 142 7.86 -20.27 -2.52
C VAL A 142 9.13 -19.53 -2.86
N GLN A 143 10.26 -20.01 -2.37
CA GLN A 143 11.58 -19.54 -2.81
C GLN A 143 12.01 -20.29 -4.08
N PHE A 144 12.62 -19.54 -5.00
CA PHE A 144 13.23 -20.08 -6.21
C PHE A 144 14.62 -19.47 -6.41
N MET A 145 15.36 -19.95 -7.39
CA MET A 145 16.72 -19.48 -7.66
C MET A 145 16.69 -18.00 -8.10
N GLY A 146 17.17 -17.12 -7.21
CA GLY A 146 17.25 -15.67 -7.46
C GLY A 146 16.06 -14.85 -6.96
N GLY A 147 15.10 -15.48 -6.25
CA GLY A 147 13.94 -14.75 -5.74
C GLY A 147 12.97 -15.58 -4.91
N ASP A 148 11.81 -14.99 -4.69
CA ASP A 148 10.70 -15.62 -3.97
C ASP A 148 9.34 -15.17 -4.54
N THR A 149 8.30 -15.78 -4.05
CA THR A 149 6.92 -15.29 -4.24
C THR A 149 6.34 -14.82 -2.92
N LEU A 150 5.42 -13.87 -3.02
CA LEU A 150 4.52 -13.48 -1.94
C LEU A 150 3.09 -13.65 -2.41
N ASN A 151 2.23 -14.22 -1.56
CA ASN A 151 0.78 -14.24 -1.81
C ASN A 151 0.16 -13.12 -0.98
N PHE A 152 -0.62 -12.26 -1.60
CA PHE A 152 -1.20 -11.12 -0.92
C PHE A 152 -2.72 -11.07 -1.06
N VAL A 153 -3.34 -10.47 -0.06
CA VAL A 153 -4.75 -10.05 -0.06
C VAL A 153 -4.78 -8.54 -0.09
N THR A 154 -5.63 -8.00 -0.92
CA THR A 154 -5.87 -6.57 -1.10
C THR A 154 -7.28 -6.24 -0.64
N SER A 155 -7.43 -5.20 0.17
CA SER A 155 -8.72 -4.61 0.56
C SER A 155 -8.62 -3.10 0.37
N ILE A 156 -9.28 -2.59 -0.66
CA ILE A 156 -9.22 -1.18 -1.07
C ILE A 156 -10.60 -0.56 -1.19
N GLU A 157 -10.64 0.75 -1.12
CA GLU A 157 -11.78 1.59 -1.47
C GLU A 157 -11.36 2.46 -2.66
N MET A 158 -12.05 2.32 -3.79
CA MET A 158 -11.84 3.13 -4.98
C MET A 158 -12.81 4.32 -4.98
N PRO A 159 -12.35 5.53 -5.31
CA PRO A 159 -13.25 6.68 -5.43
C PRO A 159 -14.22 6.48 -6.60
N ASN A 160 -15.43 7.03 -6.46
CA ASN A 160 -16.45 7.04 -7.52
C ASN A 160 -16.16 8.09 -8.58
#